data_d43fd1ea094facd21bd1e6733d3abed2
#
_entry.id   d43fd1ea094facd21bd1e6733d3abed2
#
_cell.length_a   1.000
_cell.length_b   1.000
_cell.length_c   1.000
_cell.angle_alpha   90.00
_cell.angle_beta   90.00
_cell.angle_gamma   90.00
#
_symmetry.space_group_name_H-M   'P 1'
#
loop_
_entity.id
_entity.type
_entity.pdbx_description
1 polymer ?
#
loop_
_entity_poly.entity_id
_entity_poly.type
_entity_poly.pdbx_seq_one_letter_code
_entity_poly.pdbx_strand_id
1 'polypeptide(L)'
;MATATAKQDVSRGAAAARIIMVVEDDPGMRAVLRDVLTDEGFQVHEEPGPERVPAAVERIRPSAVVLDKEMPGSNGIDLLAALRRRHPGLPVLIITAFGGATVRAEAMGAGATGYLEKPFRMAMLLDTLRAITERRAAAIGAPDA
;
A
#
# COMPACT_ATOMS: atom_id res chain seq x y z
N MET A 1 28.64 7.00 6.79
CA MET A 1 27.42 6.72 7.52
C MET A 1 26.52 7.91 7.52
N ALA A 2 26.88 8.91 8.27
CA ALA A 2 26.06 10.11 8.33
C ALA A 2 25.91 10.76 6.95
N THR A 3 26.93 10.73 6.16
CA THR A 3 26.90 11.31 4.81
C THR A 3 25.87 10.63 3.94
N ALA A 4 25.83 9.29 3.97
CA ALA A 4 24.87 8.55 3.17
C ALA A 4 23.44 8.82 3.64
N THR A 5 23.25 8.90 4.94
CA THR A 5 21.96 9.19 5.51
C THR A 5 21.48 10.58 5.10
N ALA A 6 22.34 11.55 5.21
CA ALA A 6 21.98 12.92 4.85
C ALA A 6 21.64 13.02 3.37
N LYS A 7 22.42 12.35 2.54
CA LYS A 7 22.16 12.35 1.11
C LYS A 7 20.81 11.73 0.79
N GLN A 8 20.47 10.62 1.46
CA GLN A 8 19.20 9.98 1.26
C GLN A 8 18.06 10.89 1.71
N ASP A 9 18.23 11.57 2.82
CA ASP A 9 17.20 12.47 3.31
C ASP A 9 16.95 13.60 2.32
N VAL A 10 18.01 14.15 1.75
CA VAL A 10 17.85 15.22 0.77
C VAL A 10 17.15 14.70 -0.48
N SER A 11 17.56 13.55 -0.99
CA SER A 11 16.99 13.02 -2.21
C SER A 11 15.53 12.61 -2.00
N ARG A 12 15.18 12.24 -0.78
CA ARG A 12 13.82 11.86 -0.45
C ARG A 12 13.00 12.98 0.15
N GLY A 13 13.55 14.19 0.18
CA GLY A 13 12.84 15.30 0.76
C GLY A 13 11.45 15.47 0.18
N ALA A 14 11.31 15.37 -1.13
CA ALA A 14 10.04 15.45 -1.81
C ALA A 14 9.20 14.18 -1.62
N ALA A 15 9.85 13.04 -1.46
CA ALA A 15 9.19 11.74 -1.38
C ALA A 15 9.23 11.14 0.01
N ALA A 16 9.85 11.83 0.96
CA ALA A 16 10.09 11.28 2.29
C ALA A 16 8.81 11.00 3.06
N ALA A 17 7.72 11.67 2.69
CA ALA A 17 6.44 11.49 3.37
C ALA A 17 5.71 10.23 2.89
N ARG A 18 6.26 9.52 1.92
CA ARG A 18 5.57 8.35 1.37
C ARG A 18 5.64 7.19 2.34
N ILE A 19 4.52 6.93 2.96
CA ILE A 19 4.36 5.82 3.90
C ILE A 19 3.48 4.79 3.22
N ILE A 20 3.95 3.54 3.20
CA ILE A 20 3.14 2.43 2.71
C ILE A 20 2.67 1.64 3.92
N MET A 21 1.37 1.47 4.03
CA MET A 21 0.81 0.60 5.06
C MET A 21 0.70 -0.80 4.47
N VAL A 22 1.28 -1.78 5.16
CA VAL A 22 1.25 -3.18 4.74
C VAL A 22 0.35 -3.93 5.70
N VAL A 23 -0.76 -4.45 5.18
CA VAL A 23 -1.73 -5.21 5.97
C VAL A 23 -1.63 -6.66 5.53
N GLU A 24 -0.99 -7.48 6.33
CA GLU A 24 -0.65 -8.86 5.99
C GLU A 24 -0.50 -9.66 7.29
N ASP A 25 -1.24 -10.74 7.42
CA ASP A 25 -1.19 -11.53 8.64
C ASP A 25 -0.02 -12.49 8.70
N ASP A 26 0.51 -12.92 7.55
CA ASP A 26 1.66 -13.80 7.54
C ASP A 26 2.92 -13.02 7.89
N PRO A 27 3.58 -13.34 9.02
CA PRO A 27 4.73 -12.55 9.46
C PRO A 27 5.91 -12.64 8.50
N GLY A 28 6.10 -13.77 7.83
CA GLY A 28 7.19 -13.91 6.86
C GLY A 28 6.99 -13.01 5.66
N MET A 29 5.81 -13.04 5.09
CA MET A 29 5.49 -12.18 3.95
C MET A 29 5.52 -10.71 4.34
N ARG A 30 4.98 -10.39 5.52
CA ARG A 30 4.99 -9.01 5.99
C ARG A 30 6.41 -8.48 6.14
N ALA A 31 7.32 -9.30 6.65
CA ALA A 31 8.71 -8.92 6.80
C ALA A 31 9.38 -8.69 5.46
N VAL A 32 9.12 -9.55 4.48
CA VAL A 32 9.69 -9.40 3.14
C VAL A 32 9.19 -8.10 2.52
N LEU A 33 7.90 -7.83 2.61
CA LEU A 33 7.33 -6.60 2.05
C LEU A 33 7.94 -5.37 2.73
N ARG A 34 8.05 -5.41 4.05
CA ARG A 34 8.68 -4.31 4.79
C ARG A 34 10.09 -4.05 4.31
N ASP A 35 10.89 -5.10 4.19
CA ASP A 35 12.30 -4.95 3.81
C ASP A 35 12.45 -4.42 2.40
N VAL A 36 11.69 -4.97 1.46
CA VAL A 36 11.76 -4.54 0.07
C VAL A 36 11.34 -3.08 -0.06
N LEU A 37 10.26 -2.71 0.59
CA LEU A 37 9.76 -1.33 0.49
C LEU A 37 10.70 -0.35 1.17
N THR A 38 11.25 -0.73 2.31
CA THR A 38 12.20 0.12 3.03
C THR A 38 13.46 0.35 2.18
N ASP A 39 13.93 -0.70 1.52
CA ASP A 39 15.09 -0.58 0.64
C ASP A 39 14.84 0.39 -0.51
N GLU A 40 13.59 0.53 -0.93
CA GLU A 40 13.24 1.43 -2.02
C GLU A 40 12.96 2.85 -1.56
N GLY A 41 13.10 3.11 -0.27
CA GLY A 41 12.99 4.47 0.25
C GLY A 41 11.63 4.80 0.85
N PHE A 42 10.70 3.84 0.89
CA PHE A 42 9.41 4.07 1.55
C PHE A 42 9.55 3.90 3.05
N GLN A 43 8.72 4.61 3.79
CA GLN A 43 8.49 4.28 5.19
C GLN A 43 7.36 3.26 5.23
N VAL A 44 7.44 2.31 6.15
CA VAL A 44 6.47 1.22 6.19
C VAL A 44 5.81 1.18 7.55
N HIS A 45 4.47 1.12 7.53
CA HIS A 45 3.69 0.84 8.72
C HIS A 45 3.03 -0.52 8.53
N GLU A 46 3.22 -1.43 9.48
CA GLU A 46 2.73 -2.80 9.39
C GLU A 46 1.50 -2.97 10.25
N GLU A 47 0.50 -3.68 9.70
CA GLU A 47 -0.66 -4.13 10.45
C GLU A 47 -0.83 -5.62 10.23
N PRO A 48 -0.82 -6.43 11.27
CA PRO A 48 -0.95 -7.87 11.12
C PRO A 48 -2.38 -8.35 10.94
N GLY A 49 -3.33 -7.45 11.01
CA GLY A 49 -4.74 -7.78 10.84
C GLY A 49 -5.55 -6.56 10.49
N PRO A 50 -6.84 -6.74 10.23
CA PRO A 50 -7.69 -5.66 9.74
C PRO A 50 -8.19 -4.71 10.81
N GLU A 51 -8.14 -5.12 12.09
CA GLU A 51 -8.86 -4.45 13.16
C GLU A 51 -8.44 -2.99 13.35
N ARG A 52 -7.16 -2.73 13.26
CA ARG A 52 -6.62 -1.41 13.52
C ARG A 52 -6.44 -0.56 12.27
N VAL A 53 -6.74 -1.14 11.10
CA VAL A 53 -6.46 -0.46 9.85
C VAL A 53 -7.23 0.85 9.70
N PRO A 54 -8.55 0.90 9.96
CA PRO A 54 -9.25 2.18 9.79
C PRO A 54 -8.68 3.29 10.66
N ALA A 55 -8.41 3.01 11.93
CA ALA A 55 -7.86 4.02 12.83
C ALA A 55 -6.44 4.41 12.42
N ALA A 56 -5.65 3.43 11.98
CA ALA A 56 -4.28 3.68 11.56
C ALA A 56 -4.23 4.55 10.30
N VAL A 57 -5.13 4.30 9.35
CA VAL A 57 -5.20 5.13 8.15
C VAL A 57 -5.51 6.59 8.50
N GLU A 58 -6.45 6.80 9.42
CA GLU A 58 -6.79 8.15 9.87
C GLU A 58 -5.60 8.84 10.51
N ARG A 59 -4.85 8.11 11.34
CA ARG A 59 -3.74 8.69 12.09
C ARG A 59 -2.50 8.90 11.24
N ILE A 60 -2.17 7.91 10.42
CA ILE A 60 -0.89 7.88 9.70
C ILE A 60 -1.00 8.54 8.33
N ARG A 61 -2.14 8.44 7.70
CA ARG A 61 -2.39 8.97 6.35
C ARG A 61 -1.37 8.45 5.35
N PRO A 62 -1.37 7.12 5.13
CA PRO A 62 -0.39 6.53 4.22
C PRO A 62 -0.61 6.98 2.78
N SER A 63 0.46 6.92 2.01
CA SER A 63 0.40 7.22 0.58
C SER A 63 -0.27 6.09 -0.20
N ALA A 64 -0.22 4.89 0.32
CA ALA A 64 -0.90 3.73 -0.25
C ALA A 64 -1.00 2.63 0.79
N VAL A 65 -1.93 1.71 0.56
CA VAL A 65 -2.11 0.53 1.40
C VAL A 65 -1.92 -0.71 0.53
N VAL A 66 -1.07 -1.64 0.98
CA VAL A 66 -0.99 -2.99 0.41
C VAL A 66 -1.84 -3.86 1.32
N LEU A 67 -2.88 -4.43 0.78
CA LEU A 67 -3.90 -5.13 1.57
C LEU A 67 -4.07 -6.56 1.10
N ASP A 68 -3.74 -7.51 1.97
CA ASP A 68 -3.98 -8.92 1.71
C ASP A 68 -5.49 -9.18 1.78
N LYS A 69 -6.01 -9.80 0.74
CA LYS A 69 -7.44 -10.11 0.69
C LYS A 69 -7.83 -11.19 1.69
N GLU A 70 -6.94 -12.16 1.91
CA GLU A 70 -7.24 -13.29 2.79
C GLU A 70 -6.55 -13.12 4.13
N MET A 71 -7.31 -12.75 5.13
CA MET A 71 -6.83 -12.74 6.51
C MET A 71 -7.88 -13.43 7.37
N PRO A 72 -7.44 -14.18 8.39
CA PRO A 72 -8.38 -14.93 9.22
C PRO A 72 -9.51 -14.05 9.76
N GLY A 73 -10.73 -14.52 9.59
CA GLY A 73 -11.91 -13.83 10.11
C GLY A 73 -12.24 -12.53 9.39
N SER A 74 -11.67 -12.30 8.21
CA SER A 74 -11.86 -11.03 7.52
C SER A 74 -11.87 -11.24 6.02
N ASN A 75 -12.58 -10.35 5.33
CA ASN A 75 -12.53 -10.25 3.89
C ASN A 75 -11.91 -8.91 3.53
N GLY A 76 -10.76 -8.95 2.86
CA GLY A 76 -10.06 -7.73 2.50
C GLY A 76 -10.86 -6.81 1.58
N ILE A 77 -11.76 -7.37 0.78
CA ILE A 77 -12.61 -6.55 -0.09
C ILE A 77 -13.60 -5.72 0.72
N ASP A 78 -14.12 -6.27 1.81
CA ASP A 78 -14.99 -5.50 2.70
C ASP A 78 -14.24 -4.36 3.36
N LEU A 79 -13.02 -4.63 3.80
CA LEU A 79 -12.19 -3.58 4.38
C LEU A 79 -11.85 -2.51 3.34
N LEU A 80 -11.53 -2.93 2.13
CA LEU A 80 -11.27 -2.00 1.03
C LEU A 80 -12.46 -1.09 0.80
N ALA A 81 -13.66 -1.66 0.74
CA ALA A 81 -14.87 -0.87 0.51
C ALA A 81 -15.06 0.15 1.62
N ALA A 82 -14.81 -0.24 2.86
CA ALA A 82 -14.93 0.67 4.00
C ALA A 82 -13.90 1.79 3.91
N LEU A 83 -12.67 1.46 3.56
CA LEU A 83 -11.62 2.48 3.40
C LEU A 83 -11.96 3.43 2.27
N ARG A 84 -12.48 2.90 1.18
CA ARG A 84 -12.80 3.72 0.02
C ARG A 84 -13.90 4.72 0.32
N ARG A 85 -14.89 4.35 1.13
CA ARG A 85 -15.94 5.28 1.52
C ARG A 85 -15.40 6.47 2.30
N ARG A 86 -14.44 6.23 3.18
CA ARG A 86 -13.89 7.28 4.03
C ARG A 86 -12.73 8.02 3.39
N HIS A 87 -12.04 7.37 2.47
CA HIS A 87 -10.82 7.91 1.86
C HIS A 87 -10.87 7.67 0.35
N PRO A 88 -11.68 8.46 -0.38
CA PRO A 88 -11.89 8.20 -1.81
C PRO A 88 -10.62 8.24 -2.65
N GLY A 89 -9.63 9.00 -2.24
CA GLY A 89 -8.38 9.13 -2.98
C GLY A 89 -7.25 8.21 -2.55
N LEU A 90 -7.47 7.38 -1.54
CA LEU A 90 -6.41 6.53 -1.00
C LEU A 90 -6.10 5.39 -1.96
N PRO A 91 -4.85 5.28 -2.45
CA PRO A 91 -4.48 4.13 -3.28
C PRO A 91 -4.45 2.86 -2.44
N VAL A 92 -5.12 1.81 -2.92
CA VAL A 92 -5.13 0.52 -2.25
C VAL A 92 -4.78 -0.55 -3.27
N LEU A 93 -3.72 -1.29 -2.98
CA LEU A 93 -3.29 -2.42 -3.79
C LEU A 93 -3.72 -3.69 -3.09
N ILE A 94 -4.64 -4.42 -3.70
CA ILE A 94 -5.08 -5.71 -3.18
C ILE A 94 -4.09 -6.79 -3.64
N ILE A 95 -3.66 -7.62 -2.71
CA ILE A 95 -2.90 -8.82 -3.04
C ILE A 95 -3.70 -10.03 -2.58
N THR A 96 -3.64 -11.12 -3.34
CA THR A 96 -4.45 -12.29 -3.06
C THR A 96 -3.79 -13.57 -3.53
N ALA A 97 -3.92 -14.65 -2.74
CA ALA A 97 -3.49 -16.00 -3.14
C ALA A 97 -4.57 -16.69 -3.97
N PHE A 98 -5.80 -16.20 -3.90
CA PHE A 98 -6.94 -16.83 -4.59
C PHE A 98 -7.56 -15.82 -5.53
N GLY A 99 -6.89 -15.64 -6.68
CA GLY A 99 -7.30 -14.65 -7.65
C GLY A 99 -8.27 -15.19 -8.68
N GLY A 100 -8.20 -14.65 -9.85
CA GLY A 100 -9.06 -14.97 -10.97
C GLY A 100 -9.86 -13.77 -11.41
N ALA A 101 -10.50 -13.90 -12.57
CA ALA A 101 -11.21 -12.77 -13.18
C ALA A 101 -12.33 -12.23 -12.29
N THR A 102 -13.08 -13.12 -11.63
CA THR A 102 -14.17 -12.71 -10.77
C THR A 102 -13.66 -11.94 -9.55
N VAL A 103 -12.62 -12.45 -8.92
CA VAL A 103 -12.04 -11.80 -7.73
C VAL A 103 -11.45 -10.45 -8.13
N ARG A 104 -10.76 -10.40 -9.26
CA ARG A 104 -10.21 -9.15 -9.75
C ARG A 104 -11.31 -8.12 -9.98
N ALA A 105 -12.40 -8.54 -10.61
CA ALA A 105 -13.53 -7.63 -10.87
C ALA A 105 -14.15 -7.13 -9.58
N GLU A 106 -14.29 -8.01 -8.58
CA GLU A 106 -14.79 -7.61 -7.27
C GLU A 106 -13.90 -6.56 -6.61
N ALA A 107 -12.59 -6.81 -6.63
CA ALA A 107 -11.64 -5.89 -6.02
C ALA A 107 -11.68 -4.52 -6.70
N MET A 108 -11.63 -4.52 -8.02
CA MET A 108 -11.65 -3.26 -8.75
C MET A 108 -12.99 -2.55 -8.57
N GLY A 109 -14.09 -3.30 -8.55
CA GLY A 109 -15.41 -2.72 -8.30
C GLY A 109 -15.57 -2.14 -6.91
N ALA A 110 -14.86 -2.69 -5.93
CA ALA A 110 -14.87 -2.17 -4.58
C ALA A 110 -13.94 -0.97 -4.39
N GLY A 111 -13.17 -0.62 -5.41
CA GLY A 111 -12.35 0.56 -5.38
C GLY A 111 -10.85 0.32 -5.29
N ALA A 112 -10.37 -0.90 -5.57
CA ALA A 112 -8.94 -1.15 -5.58
C ALA A 112 -8.28 -0.31 -6.67
N THR A 113 -7.11 0.24 -6.33
CA THR A 113 -6.32 0.99 -7.30
C THR A 113 -5.44 0.04 -8.10
N GLY A 114 -5.07 -1.08 -7.52
CA GLY A 114 -4.28 -2.10 -8.16
C GLY A 114 -4.60 -3.47 -7.61
N TYR A 115 -4.10 -4.50 -8.27
CA TYR A 115 -4.42 -5.88 -7.94
C TYR A 115 -3.25 -6.77 -8.36
N LEU A 116 -2.77 -7.61 -7.45
CA LEU A 116 -1.70 -8.57 -7.74
C LEU A 116 -2.06 -9.93 -7.15
N GLU A 117 -1.79 -10.98 -7.91
CA GLU A 117 -2.00 -12.35 -7.44
C GLU A 117 -0.68 -12.94 -6.97
N LYS A 118 -0.73 -13.61 -5.82
CA LYS A 118 0.44 -14.33 -5.30
C LYS A 118 0.63 -15.63 -6.10
N PRO A 119 1.84 -16.03 -6.39
CA PRO A 119 3.08 -15.30 -6.14
C PRO A 119 3.30 -14.23 -7.20
N PHE A 120 3.86 -13.11 -6.78
CA PHE A 120 4.21 -12.04 -7.71
C PHE A 120 5.67 -11.67 -7.52
N ARG A 121 6.25 -11.03 -8.53
CA ARG A 121 7.62 -10.55 -8.43
C ARG A 121 7.62 -9.25 -7.63
N MET A 122 8.63 -9.08 -6.79
CA MET A 122 8.75 -7.85 -6.02
C MET A 122 8.89 -6.63 -6.93
N ALA A 123 9.54 -6.78 -8.08
CA ALA A 123 9.63 -5.69 -9.04
C ALA A 123 8.24 -5.23 -9.49
N MET A 124 7.32 -6.15 -9.68
CA MET A 124 5.95 -5.81 -10.08
C MET A 124 5.24 -5.04 -8.96
N LEU A 125 5.41 -5.49 -7.72
CA LEU A 125 4.86 -4.79 -6.58
C LEU A 125 5.37 -3.34 -6.51
N LEU A 126 6.69 -3.18 -6.64
CA LEU A 126 7.31 -1.86 -6.57
C LEU A 126 6.84 -0.96 -7.70
N ASP A 127 6.81 -1.49 -8.92
CA ASP A 127 6.35 -0.71 -10.06
C ASP A 127 4.91 -0.26 -9.88
N THR A 128 4.07 -1.16 -9.40
CA THR A 128 2.66 -0.84 -9.18
C THR A 128 2.51 0.23 -8.09
N LEU A 129 3.24 0.08 -6.99
CA LEU A 129 3.16 1.05 -5.90
C LEU A 129 3.68 2.41 -6.32
N ARG A 130 4.77 2.45 -7.07
CA ARG A 130 5.28 3.72 -7.57
C ARG A 130 4.26 4.39 -8.47
N ALA A 131 3.67 3.63 -9.37
CA ALA A 131 2.69 4.19 -10.31
C ALA A 131 1.49 4.79 -9.57
N ILE A 132 0.93 4.07 -8.60
CA ILE A 132 -0.27 4.56 -7.93
C ILE A 132 0.03 5.69 -6.95
N THR A 133 1.20 5.67 -6.31
CA THR A 133 1.56 6.75 -5.41
C THR A 133 1.94 8.00 -6.18
N GLU A 134 2.60 7.85 -7.30
CA GLU A 134 2.96 9.00 -8.14
C GLU A 134 1.75 9.66 -8.76
N ARG A 135 0.79 8.87 -9.22
CA ARG A 135 -0.45 9.43 -9.76
C ARG A 135 -1.20 10.21 -8.70
N ARG A 136 -1.26 9.69 -7.48
CA ARG A 136 -1.92 10.40 -6.40
C ARG A 136 -1.20 11.68 -6.07
N ALA A 137 0.13 11.63 -5.98
CA ALA A 137 0.93 12.81 -5.69
C ALA A 137 0.75 13.88 -6.75
N ALA A 138 0.72 13.47 -8.03
CA ALA A 138 0.50 14.39 -9.13
C ALA A 138 -0.89 15.01 -9.05
N ALA A 139 -1.90 14.20 -8.75
CA ALA A 139 -3.27 14.71 -8.66
C ALA A 139 -3.43 15.70 -7.51
N ILE A 140 -2.80 15.41 -6.37
CA ILE A 140 -2.87 16.28 -5.22
C ILE A 140 -2.07 17.54 -5.45
N GLY A 141 -0.90 17.41 -6.07
CA GLY A 141 -0.02 18.54 -6.29
C GLY A 141 -0.36 19.40 -7.48
N ALA A 142 -1.17 18.88 -8.40
CA ALA A 142 -1.47 19.59 -9.63
C ALA A 142 -2.02 21.01 -9.41
N PRO A 143 -2.95 21.20 -8.49
CA PRO A 143 -3.46 22.55 -8.26
C PRO A 143 -2.42 23.51 -7.69
N ASP A 144 -1.42 22.96 -7.03
CA ASP A 144 -0.38 23.77 -6.41
C ASP A 144 0.71 24.14 -7.39
N ALA A 145 0.81 23.35 -8.40
CA ALA A 145 1.81 23.61 -9.41
C ALA A 145 1.36 24.74 -10.33
#